data_bf63e075e962610100e6dbfbde285c1c
#
_entry.id   bf63e075e962610100e6dbfbde285c1c
#
_cell.length_a   1.000
_cell.length_b   1.000
_cell.length_c   1.000
_cell.angle_alpha   90.00
_cell.angle_beta   90.00
_cell.angle_gamma   90.00
#
_symmetry.space_group_name_H-M   'P 1'
#
loop_
_entity.id
_entity.type
_entity.pdbx_description
1 polymer ?
#
loop_
_entity_poly.entity_id
_entity_poly.type
_entity_poly.pdbx_seq_one_letter_code
_entity_poly.pdbx_strand_id
1 'polypeptide(L)'
;MELIKIHDKTFEPYISAQQLDEINARMAAEVYQDLGESRPVFVAVLNGSFMFAADFVRHYKGECEISFVKMSSYEGTQSTGKVHELIGLSGSVEGRDVVI
;
A
#
# COMPACT_ATOMS: atom_id res chain seq x y z
N MET A 1 -17.45 2.58 23.39
CA MET A 1 -16.17 2.68 22.66
C MET A 1 -15.13 1.82 23.34
N GLU A 2 -14.48 0.98 22.58
CA GLU A 2 -13.45 0.09 23.09
C GLU A 2 -12.12 0.82 23.23
N LEU A 3 -11.53 0.77 24.42
CA LEU A 3 -10.23 1.37 24.68
C LEU A 3 -9.15 0.30 24.62
N ILE A 4 -8.01 0.65 24.06
CA ILE A 4 -6.87 -0.24 23.89
C ILE A 4 -5.71 0.30 24.69
N LYS A 5 -5.19 -0.53 25.61
CA LYS A 5 -4.03 -0.16 26.40
C LYS A 5 -2.78 -0.81 25.84
N ILE A 6 -1.79 0.01 25.52
CA ILE A 6 -0.48 -0.45 25.05
C ILE A 6 0.56 0.17 25.97
N HIS A 7 1.28 -0.68 26.73
CA HIS A 7 2.24 -0.25 27.73
C HIS A 7 1.59 0.67 28.77
N ASP A 8 2.05 1.90 28.89
CA ASP A 8 1.55 2.89 29.85
C ASP A 8 0.54 3.86 29.23
N LYS A 9 0.14 3.62 27.96
CA LYS A 9 -0.76 4.51 27.25
C LYS A 9 -2.05 3.80 26.87
N THR A 10 -3.13 4.56 26.92
CA THR A 10 -4.46 4.10 26.52
C THR A 10 -4.86 4.82 25.24
N PHE A 11 -5.34 4.06 24.28
CA PHE A 11 -5.75 4.58 22.98
C PHE A 11 -7.22 4.32 22.75
N GLU A 12 -7.86 5.22 22.05
CA GLU A 12 -9.21 4.98 21.53
C GLU A 12 -9.17 4.88 20.00
N PRO A 13 -10.08 4.13 19.40
CA PRO A 13 -10.15 4.06 17.96
C PRO A 13 -10.41 5.45 17.36
N TYR A 14 -9.61 5.84 16.38
CA TYR A 14 -9.79 7.09 15.64
C TYR A 14 -10.48 6.84 14.32
N ILE A 15 -9.98 5.87 13.56
CA ILE A 15 -10.59 5.42 12.32
C ILE A 15 -10.78 3.91 12.46
N SER A 16 -12.02 3.45 12.27
CA SER A 16 -12.33 2.04 12.46
C SER A 16 -11.89 1.19 11.27
N ALA A 17 -11.78 -0.12 11.50
CA ALA A 17 -11.51 -1.08 10.43
C ALA A 17 -12.58 -1.01 9.35
N GLN A 18 -13.85 -0.84 9.75
CA GLN A 18 -14.95 -0.72 8.79
C GLN A 18 -14.81 0.53 7.93
N GLN A 19 -14.44 1.66 8.52
CA GLN A 19 -14.22 2.89 7.78
C GLN A 19 -13.07 2.73 6.77
N LEU A 20 -11.99 2.07 7.17
CA LEU A 20 -10.86 1.80 6.26
C LEU A 20 -11.27 0.90 5.12
N ASP A 21 -12.07 -0.12 5.42
CA ASP A 21 -12.56 -1.04 4.38
C ASP A 21 -13.43 -0.32 3.35
N GLU A 22 -14.31 0.55 3.80
CA GLU A 22 -15.15 1.36 2.91
C GLU A 22 -14.33 2.33 2.06
N ILE A 23 -13.29 2.93 2.64
CA ILE A 23 -12.39 3.82 1.90
C ILE A 23 -11.63 3.03 0.83
N ASN A 24 -11.12 1.86 1.19
CA ASN A 24 -10.42 0.99 0.24
C ASN A 24 -11.33 0.57 -0.92
N ALA A 25 -12.56 0.19 -0.62
CA ALA A 25 -13.52 -0.20 -1.65
C ALA A 25 -13.80 0.95 -2.61
N ARG A 26 -13.97 2.16 -2.08
CA ARG A 26 -14.22 3.35 -2.90
C ARG A 26 -13.01 3.70 -3.77
N MET A 27 -11.80 3.69 -3.19
CA MET A 27 -10.60 3.99 -3.93
C MET A 27 -10.35 2.97 -5.04
N ALA A 28 -10.55 1.70 -4.74
CA ALA A 28 -10.40 0.64 -5.74
C ALA A 28 -11.38 0.81 -6.89
N ALA A 29 -12.62 1.20 -6.59
CA ALA A 29 -13.62 1.46 -7.62
C ALA A 29 -13.24 2.66 -8.49
N GLU A 30 -12.71 3.72 -7.90
CA GLU A 30 -12.26 4.90 -8.65
C GLU A 30 -11.08 4.56 -9.56
N VAL A 31 -10.10 3.81 -9.07
CA VAL A 31 -8.98 3.38 -9.91
C VAL A 31 -9.44 2.47 -11.03
N TYR A 32 -10.36 1.57 -10.74
CA TYR A 32 -10.91 0.71 -11.78
C TYR A 32 -11.64 1.50 -12.87
N GLN A 33 -12.37 2.54 -12.48
CA GLN A 33 -13.06 3.39 -13.44
C GLN A 33 -12.06 4.08 -14.36
N ASP A 34 -10.92 4.52 -13.84
CA ASP A 34 -9.92 5.24 -14.61
C ASP A 34 -8.98 4.33 -15.41
N LEU A 35 -8.60 3.19 -14.85
CA LEU A 35 -7.52 2.35 -15.39
C LEU A 35 -7.92 0.90 -15.63
N GLY A 36 -9.18 0.54 -15.44
CA GLY A 36 -9.59 -0.87 -15.43
C GLY A 36 -9.32 -1.62 -16.72
N GLU A 37 -9.32 -0.94 -17.85
CA GLU A 37 -9.08 -1.58 -19.15
C GLU A 37 -7.59 -1.76 -19.46
N SER A 38 -6.71 -1.07 -18.73
CA SER A 38 -5.29 -1.06 -19.03
C SER A 38 -4.50 -2.13 -18.27
N ARG A 39 -5.12 -2.84 -17.33
CA ARG A 39 -4.46 -3.81 -16.46
C ARG A 39 -3.28 -3.17 -15.73
N PRO A 40 -3.57 -2.29 -14.77
CA PRO A 40 -2.53 -1.51 -14.12
C PRO A 40 -1.60 -2.36 -13.25
N VAL A 41 -0.41 -1.84 -12.98
CA VAL A 41 0.54 -2.41 -12.04
C VAL A 41 0.46 -1.60 -10.75
N PHE A 42 0.12 -2.24 -9.66
CA PHE A 42 0.17 -1.62 -8.34
C PHE A 42 1.53 -1.90 -7.71
N VAL A 43 2.22 -0.85 -7.31
CA VAL A 43 3.52 -0.98 -6.68
C VAL A 43 3.37 -0.58 -5.21
N ALA A 44 3.56 -1.54 -4.33
CA ALA A 44 3.48 -1.33 -2.89
C ALA A 44 4.87 -1.19 -2.30
N VAL A 45 5.08 -0.12 -1.56
CA VAL A 45 6.36 0.16 -0.92
C VAL A 45 6.37 -0.45 0.48
N LEU A 46 7.14 -1.51 0.65
CA LEU A 46 7.21 -2.27 1.90
C LEU A 46 8.06 -1.52 2.96
N ASN A 47 7.85 -1.78 4.26
CA ASN A 47 6.99 -2.85 4.79
C ASN A 47 5.58 -2.36 5.15
N GLY A 48 5.43 -1.10 5.54
CA GLY A 48 4.20 -0.59 6.16
C GLY A 48 2.95 -0.72 5.30
N SER A 49 3.10 -0.84 3.98
CA SER A 49 1.96 -0.84 3.07
C SER A 49 1.34 -2.21 2.83
N PHE A 50 1.91 -3.30 3.37
CA PHE A 50 1.50 -4.63 2.90
C PHE A 50 0.04 -4.96 3.22
N MET A 51 -0.45 -4.60 4.39
CA MET A 51 -1.85 -4.87 4.75
C MET A 51 -2.81 -4.00 3.94
N PHE A 52 -2.48 -2.72 3.78
CA PHE A 52 -3.27 -1.83 2.94
C PHE A 52 -3.33 -2.35 1.49
N ALA A 53 -2.19 -2.74 0.94
CA ALA A 53 -2.13 -3.24 -0.43
C ALA A 53 -2.97 -4.50 -0.62
N ALA A 54 -2.93 -5.42 0.34
CA ALA A 54 -3.74 -6.63 0.29
C ALA A 54 -5.24 -6.30 0.31
N ASP A 55 -5.64 -5.40 1.18
CA ASP A 55 -7.04 -4.99 1.28
C ASP A 55 -7.51 -4.26 0.04
N PHE A 56 -6.68 -3.37 -0.50
CA PHE A 56 -6.99 -2.64 -1.72
C PHE A 56 -7.21 -3.61 -2.90
N VAL A 57 -6.28 -4.54 -3.09
CA VAL A 57 -6.34 -5.48 -4.21
C VAL A 57 -7.57 -6.38 -4.12
N ARG A 58 -7.99 -6.75 -2.91
CA ARG A 58 -9.22 -7.54 -2.75
C ARG A 58 -10.47 -6.81 -3.21
N HIS A 59 -10.48 -5.49 -3.14
CA HIS A 59 -11.59 -4.68 -3.61
C HIS A 59 -11.49 -4.33 -5.09
N TYR A 60 -10.32 -4.50 -5.69
CA TYR A 60 -10.14 -4.17 -7.10
C TYR A 60 -10.78 -5.22 -7.99
N LYS A 61 -11.73 -4.82 -8.84
CA LYS A 61 -12.55 -5.76 -9.61
C LYS A 61 -12.01 -6.10 -10.98
N GLY A 62 -10.96 -5.41 -11.43
CA GLY A 62 -10.37 -5.64 -12.73
C GLY A 62 -9.12 -6.49 -12.68
N GLU A 63 -8.54 -6.74 -13.85
CA GLU A 63 -7.24 -7.37 -13.92
C GLU A 63 -6.16 -6.38 -13.51
N CYS A 64 -5.19 -6.85 -12.76
CA CYS A 64 -4.07 -6.04 -12.32
C CYS A 64 -2.87 -6.92 -12.01
N GLU A 65 -1.72 -6.28 -11.90
CA GLU A 65 -0.54 -6.91 -11.33
C GLU A 65 -0.18 -6.17 -10.06
N ILE A 66 0.42 -6.86 -9.12
CA ILE A 66 0.96 -6.22 -7.93
C ILE A 66 2.45 -6.54 -7.84
N SER A 67 3.24 -5.53 -7.54
CA SER A 67 4.67 -5.66 -7.34
C SER A 67 5.05 -4.97 -6.06
N PHE A 68 6.07 -5.47 -5.40
CA PHE A 68 6.53 -4.90 -4.14
C PHE A 68 7.93 -4.37 -4.32
N VAL A 69 8.18 -3.20 -3.73
CA VAL A 69 9.52 -2.65 -3.64
C VAL A 69 9.82 -2.37 -2.19
N LYS A 70 11.06 -2.50 -1.82
CA LYS A 70 11.51 -2.18 -0.48
C LYS A 70 12.81 -1.41 -0.58
N MET A 71 12.83 -0.23 0.02
CA MET A 71 13.96 0.67 -0.04
C MET A 71 14.30 1.13 1.37
N SER A 72 15.56 1.49 1.57
CA SER A 72 16.02 2.03 2.84
C SER A 72 16.94 3.21 2.59
N SER A 73 16.73 4.29 3.32
CA SER A 73 17.63 5.45 3.32
C SER A 73 18.41 5.56 4.63
N TYR A 74 18.31 4.53 5.48
CA TYR A 74 18.95 4.54 6.80
C TYR A 74 20.04 3.51 6.88
N GLU A 75 21.08 3.85 7.62
CA GLU A 75 22.14 2.93 8.03
C GLU A 75 22.26 3.07 9.54
N GLY A 76 21.92 2.02 10.27
CA GLY A 76 21.79 2.12 11.71
C GLY A 76 20.59 3.02 12.06
N THR A 77 20.85 4.10 12.80
CA THR A 77 19.81 5.05 13.21
C THR A 77 19.84 6.36 12.44
N GLN A 78 20.72 6.48 11.45
CA GLN A 78 20.89 7.70 10.70
C GLN A 78 20.63 7.48 9.21
N SER A 79 20.01 8.49 8.59
CA SER A 79 19.87 8.49 7.14
C SER A 79 21.22 8.73 6.49
N THR A 80 21.57 7.90 5.49
CA THR A 80 22.81 8.08 4.72
C THR A 80 22.64 9.06 3.57
N GLY A 81 21.42 9.54 3.33
CA GLY A 81 21.12 10.37 2.18
C GLY A 81 21.04 9.59 0.87
N LYS A 82 21.24 8.29 0.91
CA LYS A 82 21.09 7.39 -0.24
C LYS A 82 19.95 6.42 0.01
N VAL A 83 19.18 6.16 -1.03
CA VAL A 83 18.13 5.17 -1.00
C VAL A 83 18.67 3.86 -1.54
N HIS A 84 18.59 2.81 -0.74
CA HIS A 84 19.01 1.47 -1.13
C HIS A 84 17.80 0.63 -1.51
N GLU A 85 17.84 0.04 -2.68
CA GLU A 85 16.79 -0.85 -3.13
C GLU A 85 17.04 -2.24 -2.58
N LEU A 86 16.20 -2.67 -1.63
CA LEU A 86 16.30 -4.00 -1.01
C LEU A 86 15.48 -5.04 -1.77
N ILE A 87 14.34 -4.62 -2.32
CA ILE A 87 13.50 -5.43 -3.20
C ILE A 87 13.11 -4.52 -4.35
N GLY A 88 13.45 -4.91 -5.56
CA GLY A 88 13.11 -4.14 -6.75
C GLY A 88 11.89 -4.69 -7.48
N LEU A 89 11.49 -3.98 -8.52
CA LEU A 89 10.38 -4.42 -9.37
C LEU A 89 10.69 -5.77 -10.00
N SER A 90 9.66 -6.61 -10.10
CA SER A 90 9.80 -7.96 -10.63
C SER A 90 9.77 -8.02 -12.16
N GLY A 91 9.67 -6.90 -12.85
CA GLY A 91 9.64 -6.85 -14.30
C GLY A 91 9.62 -5.43 -14.81
N SER A 92 9.59 -5.28 -16.13
CA SER A 92 9.50 -3.98 -16.75
C SER A 92 8.08 -3.41 -16.64
N VAL A 93 8.00 -2.12 -16.36
CA VAL A 93 6.73 -1.39 -16.32
C VAL A 93 6.58 -0.44 -17.52
N GLU A 94 7.49 -0.57 -18.50
CA GLU A 94 7.44 0.28 -19.69
C GLU A 94 6.12 0.11 -20.41
N GLY A 95 5.49 1.23 -20.74
CA GLY A 95 4.20 1.23 -21.42
C GLY A 95 3.01 0.83 -20.56
N ARG A 96 3.22 0.66 -19.26
CA ARG A 96 2.17 0.26 -18.32
C ARG A 96 1.71 1.43 -17.48
N ASP A 97 0.43 1.40 -17.09
CA ASP A 97 -0.06 2.31 -16.05
C ASP A 97 0.37 1.78 -14.69
N VAL A 98 1.00 2.64 -13.91
CA VAL A 98 1.56 2.27 -12.61
C VAL A 98 0.95 3.15 -11.53
N VAL A 99 0.49 2.51 -10.47
CA VAL A 99 -0.05 3.19 -9.28
C VAL A 99 0.84 2.82 -8.09
N ILE A 100 1.34 3.82 -7.41
CA ILE A 100 2.21 3.64 -6.24
C ILE A 100 1.44 3.99 -4.97
#